data_20c0c10a762c5514fd8257d619ca4a53
#
_entry.id   20c0c10a762c5514fd8257d619ca4a53
#
_cell.length_a   1.000
_cell.length_b   1.000
_cell.length_c   1.000
_cell.angle_alpha   90.00
_cell.angle_beta   90.00
_cell.angle_gamma   90.00
#
_symmetry.space_group_name_H-M   'P 1'
#
loop_
_entity.id
_entity.type
_entity.pdbx_description
1 polymer ?
#
loop_
_entity_poly.entity_id
_entity_poly.type
_entity_poly.pdbx_seq_one_letter_code
_entity_poly.pdbx_strand_id
1 'polypeptide(L)' 'MATGTVKWFSDDKGFGFITPDDGGRDLFVHFSGIDGDGYRSLAEGSKVSYEEEEGPKGPKAVHVLKL' A
#
# COMPACT_ATOMS: atom_id res chain seq x y z
N MET A 1 4.64 3.84 12.55
CA MET A 1 4.20 3.67 11.16
C MET A 1 5.36 3.23 10.30
N ALA A 2 5.10 2.33 9.40
CA ALA A 2 6.12 1.87 8.48
C ALA A 2 6.09 2.71 7.20
N THR A 3 7.17 2.67 6.43
CA THR A 3 7.24 3.32 5.14
C THR A 3 7.67 2.33 4.07
N GLY A 4 7.33 2.62 2.85
CA GLY A 4 7.69 1.78 1.72
C GLY A 4 7.48 2.49 0.40
N THR A 5 7.69 1.74 -0.67
CA THR A 5 7.57 2.25 -2.03
C THR A 5 6.52 1.42 -2.77
N VAL A 6 5.64 2.08 -3.49
CA VAL A 6 4.63 1.39 -4.30
C VAL A 6 5.34 0.63 -5.42
N LYS A 7 5.22 -0.69 -5.41
CA LYS A 7 5.81 -1.52 -6.46
C LYS A 7 4.99 -1.41 -7.74
N TRP A 8 3.68 -1.56 -7.60
CA TRP A 8 2.72 -1.30 -8.67
C TRP A 8 1.32 -1.22 -8.08
N PHE A 9 0.43 -0.59 -8.81
CA PHE A 9 -0.97 -0.49 -8.39
C PHE A 9 -1.85 -0.45 -9.63
N SER A 10 -2.93 -1.24 -9.62
CA SER A 10 -3.87 -1.26 -10.72
C SER A 10 -5.14 -0.53 -10.34
N ASP A 11 -5.40 0.60 -11.00
CA ASP A 11 -6.61 1.38 -10.75
C ASP A 11 -7.87 0.59 -11.11
N ASP A 12 -7.79 -0.20 -12.17
CA ASP A 12 -8.93 -0.99 -12.63
C ASP A 12 -9.31 -2.08 -11.62
N LYS A 13 -8.31 -2.74 -11.07
CA LYS A 13 -8.54 -3.83 -10.12
C LYS A 13 -8.66 -3.34 -8.69
N GLY A 14 -8.15 -2.15 -8.40
CA GLY A 14 -8.24 -1.56 -7.08
C GLY A 14 -7.25 -2.12 -6.06
N PHE A 15 -6.14 -2.71 -6.50
CA PHE A 15 -5.14 -3.23 -5.58
C PHE A 15 -3.74 -3.18 -6.18
N GLY A 16 -2.75 -3.37 -5.32
CA GLY A 16 -1.37 -3.41 -5.73
C GLY A 16 -0.49 -3.91 -4.61
N PHE A 17 0.79 -3.59 -4.69
CA PHE A 17 1.77 -4.04 -3.71
C PHE A 17 2.73 -2.93 -3.34
N ILE A 18 3.15 -2.94 -2.08
CA ILE A 18 4.13 -2.01 -1.53
C ILE A 18 5.35 -2.81 -1.12
N THR A 19 6.53 -2.34 -1.49
CA THR A 19 7.80 -2.91 -1.06
C THR A 19 8.25 -2.15 0.19
N PRO A 20 8.30 -2.80 1.36
CA PRO A 20 8.72 -2.12 2.59
C PRO A 20 10.15 -1.61 2.50
N ASP A 21 10.41 -0.45 3.10
CA ASP A 21 11.75 0.14 3.12
C ASP A 21 12.73 -0.70 3.95
N ASP A 22 12.23 -1.48 4.89
CA ASP A 22 13.09 -2.33 5.74
C ASP A 22 13.53 -3.62 5.06
N GLY A 23 13.13 -3.83 3.81
CA GLY A 23 13.55 -5.02 3.06
C GLY A 23 12.70 -6.26 3.29
N GLY A 24 11.57 -6.11 3.95
CA GLY A 24 10.64 -7.21 4.16
C GLY A 24 9.91 -7.61 2.89
N ARG A 25 8.98 -8.56 3.02
CA ARG A 25 8.21 -9.03 1.89
C ARG A 25 7.23 -7.96 1.41
N ASP A 26 6.93 -7.96 0.11
CA ASP A 26 5.93 -7.06 -0.46
C ASP A 26 4.59 -7.25 0.24
N LEU A 27 3.90 -6.15 0.48
CA LEU A 27 2.62 -6.14 1.16
C LEU A 27 1.50 -5.82 0.17
N PHE A 28 0.42 -6.57 0.28
CA PHE A 28 -0.77 -6.29 -0.50
C PHE A 28 -1.41 -4.99 -0.01
N VAL A 29 -1.89 -4.17 -0.94
CA VAL A 29 -2.66 -2.96 -0.60
C VAL A 29 -3.90 -2.91 -1.48
N HIS A 30 -5.06 -2.69 -0.84
CA HIS A 30 -6.33 -2.55 -1.53
C HIS A 30 -6.77 -1.08 -1.46
N PHE A 31 -7.52 -0.61 -2.46
CA PHE A 31 -7.89 0.80 -2.47
C PHE A 31 -8.63 1.24 -1.20
N SER A 32 -9.38 0.32 -0.57
CA SER A 32 -10.06 0.63 0.69
C SER A 32 -9.10 0.88 1.85
N GLY A 33 -7.84 0.47 1.71
CA GLY A 33 -6.81 0.71 2.72
C GLY A 33 -6.03 2.00 2.49
N ILE A 34 -6.35 2.76 1.47
CA ILE A 34 -5.68 4.03 1.18
C ILE A 34 -6.47 5.14 1.84
N ASP A 35 -5.82 5.90 2.73
CA ASP A 35 -6.44 7.03 3.40
C ASP A 35 -6.36 8.28 2.51
N GLY A 36 -7.21 9.24 2.81
CA GLY A 36 -7.23 10.52 2.11
C GLY A 36 -8.54 10.75 1.40
N ASP A 37 -8.69 11.95 0.87
CA ASP A 37 -9.89 12.36 0.15
C ASP A 37 -9.71 12.14 -1.35
N GLY A 38 -10.83 11.95 -2.03
CA GLY A 38 -10.84 11.88 -3.48
C GLY A 38 -10.42 10.54 -4.02
N TYR A 39 -9.74 10.57 -5.15
CA TYR A 39 -9.38 9.36 -5.87
C TYR A 39 -8.29 8.57 -5.16
N ARG A 40 -8.59 7.32 -4.86
CA ARG A 40 -7.68 6.46 -4.09
C ARG A 40 -6.85 5.61 -5.02
N SER A 41 -5.77 6.19 -5.50
CA SER A 41 -4.85 5.53 -6.41
C SER A 41 -3.42 5.78 -5.96
N LEU A 42 -2.53 4.87 -6.31
CA LEU A 42 -1.11 5.00 -5.99
C LEU A 42 -0.29 4.94 -7.27
N ALA A 43 0.68 5.83 -7.38
CA ALA A 43 1.58 5.82 -8.53
C ALA A 43 2.76 4.90 -8.24
N GLU A 44 3.18 4.13 -9.24
CA GLU A 44 4.35 3.26 -9.15
C GLU A 44 5.57 4.09 -8.75
N GLY A 45 6.32 3.57 -7.79
CA GLY A 45 7.51 4.26 -7.31
C GLY A 45 7.28 5.32 -6.25
N SER A 46 6.03 5.61 -5.91
CA SER A 46 5.72 6.61 -4.88
C SER A 46 6.06 6.09 -3.49
N LYS A 47 6.51 7.01 -2.63
CA LYS A 47 6.74 6.68 -1.22
C LYS A 47 5.45 6.86 -0.45
N VAL A 48 5.21 5.94 0.48
CA VAL A 48 4.01 5.93 1.30
C VAL A 48 4.36 5.55 2.73
N SER A 49 3.50 5.98 3.66
CA SER A 49 3.50 5.46 5.01
C SER A 49 2.29 4.55 5.16
N TYR A 50 2.38 3.57 6.03
CA TYR A 50 1.29 2.62 6.20
C TYR A 50 1.43 1.88 7.52
N GLU A 51 0.38 1.12 7.85
CA GLU A 51 0.40 0.17 8.97
C GLU A 51 0.24 -1.23 8.40
N GLU A 52 0.94 -2.19 8.97
CA GLU A 52 0.85 -3.58 8.54
C GLU A 52 -0.22 -4.29 9.37
N GLU A 53 -1.06 -5.06 8.68
CA GLU A 53 -2.12 -5.82 9.33
C GLU A 53 -2.16 -7.23 8.78
N GLU A 54 -2.32 -8.21 9.65
CA GLU A 54 -2.49 -9.59 9.22
C GLU A 54 -3.89 -9.80 8.69
N GLY A 55 -3.98 -10.42 7.53
CA GLY A 55 -5.25 -10.77 6.92
C GLY A 55 -5.33 -12.23 6.56
N PRO A 56 -6.50 -12.69 6.09
CA PRO A 56 -6.68 -14.10 5.70
C PRO A 56 -5.71 -14.58 4.63
N LYS A 57 -5.23 -13.67 3.79
CA LYS A 57 -4.32 -14.00 2.71
C LYS A 57 -2.88 -13.61 2.99
N GLY A 58 -2.58 -13.24 4.24
CA GLY A 58 -1.24 -12.81 4.65
C GLY A 58 -1.22 -11.34 5.04
N PRO A 59 -0.02 -10.78 5.24
CA PRO A 59 0.11 -9.38 5.65
C PRO A 59 -0.34 -8.41 4.55
N LYS A 60 -0.99 -7.32 4.97
CA LYS A 60 -1.43 -6.27 4.05
C LYS A 60 -1.15 -4.91 4.64
N ALA A 61 -1.08 -3.90 3.79
CA ALA A 61 -0.89 -2.52 4.22
C ALA A 61 -2.26 -1.84 4.35
N VAL A 62 -2.46 -1.11 5.45
CA VAL A 62 -3.68 -0.34 5.70
C VAL A 62 -3.27 1.06 6.14
N HIS A 63 -4.22 1.98 6.12
CA HIS A 63 -3.96 3.39 6.46
C HIS A 63 -2.79 3.95 5.65
N VAL A 64 -2.82 3.67 4.35
CA VAL A 64 -1.76 4.08 3.44
C VAL A 64 -1.92 5.55 3.09
N LEU A 65 -0.84 6.32 3.29
CA LEU A 65 -0.81 7.74 2.99
C LEU A 65 0.38 8.03 2.09
N LYS A 66 0.17 8.85 1.10
CA LYS A 66 1.26 9.32 0.23
C LYS A 66 2.15 10.29 1.01
N LEU A 67 3.44 10.12 0.88
CA LEU A 67 4.41 11.02 1.51
C LEU A 67 4.83 12.14 0.59
#